data_3fb80e44b864b1b846f0a743bf78008f
#
_entry.id   3fb80e44b864b1b846f0a743bf78008f
#
_cell.length_a   1.000
_cell.length_b   1.000
_cell.length_c   1.000
_cell.angle_alpha   90.00
_cell.angle_beta   90.00
_cell.angle_gamma   90.00
#
_symmetry.space_group_name_H-M   'P 1'
#
loop_
_entity.id
_entity.type
_entity.pdbx_description
1 polymer ?
#
loop_
_entity_poly.entity_id
_entity_poly.type
_entity_poly.pdbx_seq_one_letter_code
_entity_poly.pdbx_strand_id
1 'polypeptide(L)'
;PKDRDAPLYPFIQFVLLTLMRCVGGVESMLATREVLLTDEALMSLLGFNAAQVRQGSTDRGLSRRTTPVAVRGALCYETVADNIVKVGPAPLAAMFNGAIRCLAKQGVFPPQIDVSLDATDDEATPTYQTDAGGPVPRVTREKRPDVRANRHARKVKVTVFGWKIWIVFDPVSKTPLAMHIDGINVADNTHAYAVLAQARANVEGYARIRSVALDRGFLDGKLLSRIDAEAIVYIPAKSDMTITADAREIARRAQALAGHGQPLAGAQYAERVERVKHSAGKKAWIEERTTTVVRIRDLPCDWWTAKGSTSAANSKRFRPKLVNATVVLRWDGAEKDAEKEIVILDTDPSTDPFAGFDAYDDRSLIENTCNREAKESWFLEHHPKRSEAGMRAHAYFVFVCMALVTAFRRQQQQAEEAESRGEETGISRYRRQLEAANRDKVIVFSGERFGIFRNYEVLLLVGVSVRERAVMGESAQTVLARCRARTPNTS
;
A
#
# COMPACT_ATOMS: atom_id res chain seq x y z
N PRO A 1 -41.40 -19.70 8.84
CA PRO A 1 -40.35 -18.78 8.54
C PRO A 1 -41.00 -17.44 8.37
N LYS A 2 -40.91 -16.60 9.41
CA LYS A 2 -41.37 -15.23 9.27
C LYS A 2 -40.50 -14.56 8.25
N ASP A 3 -41.10 -13.99 7.21
CA ASP A 3 -40.49 -12.96 6.38
C ASP A 3 -39.90 -11.93 7.34
N ARG A 4 -38.62 -12.06 7.55
CA ARG A 4 -37.87 -11.00 8.21
C ARG A 4 -37.80 -9.92 7.17
N ASP A 5 -38.38 -8.81 7.51
CA ASP A 5 -38.37 -7.55 6.82
C ASP A 5 -37.14 -7.43 5.92
N ALA A 6 -37.35 -7.00 4.68
CA ALA A 6 -36.29 -6.70 3.73
C ALA A 6 -35.16 -5.98 4.44
N PRO A 7 -33.89 -6.30 4.17
CA PRO A 7 -32.81 -5.71 4.90
C PRO A 7 -32.96 -4.20 4.88
N LEU A 8 -33.05 -3.62 6.06
CA LEU A 8 -33.30 -2.18 6.24
C LEU A 8 -32.23 -1.34 5.52
N TYR A 9 -31.07 -1.97 5.31
CA TYR A 9 -29.88 -1.39 4.68
C TYR A 9 -29.34 -2.32 3.60
N PRO A 10 -29.36 -1.89 2.32
CA PRO A 10 -28.71 -2.62 1.24
C PRO A 10 -27.21 -2.84 1.51
N PHE A 11 -26.69 -4.01 1.16
CA PHE A 11 -25.29 -4.36 1.43
C PHE A 11 -24.29 -3.37 0.87
N ILE A 12 -24.59 -2.76 -0.28
CA ILE A 12 -23.73 -1.76 -0.91
C ILE A 12 -23.45 -0.56 0.00
N GLN A 13 -24.40 -0.16 0.86
CA GLN A 13 -24.20 0.94 1.80
C GLN A 13 -23.09 0.61 2.82
N PHE A 14 -23.01 -0.66 3.28
CA PHE A 14 -21.92 -1.10 4.16
C PHE A 14 -20.55 -1.08 3.46
N VAL A 15 -20.52 -1.48 2.18
CA VAL A 15 -19.31 -1.41 1.35
C VAL A 15 -18.84 0.04 1.20
N LEU A 16 -19.73 0.94 0.77
CA LEU A 16 -19.42 2.34 0.56
C LEU A 16 -18.98 3.02 1.87
N LEU A 17 -19.64 2.74 2.98
CA LEU A 17 -19.29 3.29 4.29
C LEU A 17 -17.89 2.78 4.74
N THR A 18 -17.57 1.50 4.46
CA THR A 18 -16.25 0.94 4.77
C THR A 18 -15.15 1.56 3.91
N LEU A 19 -15.40 1.78 2.62
CA LEU A 19 -14.48 2.51 1.73
C LEU A 19 -14.27 3.94 2.24
N MET A 20 -15.34 4.65 2.59
CA MET A 20 -15.25 6.01 3.13
C MET A 20 -14.50 6.07 4.45
N ARG A 21 -14.69 5.07 5.32
CA ARG A 21 -13.90 4.93 6.54
C ARG A 21 -12.40 4.87 6.23
N CYS A 22 -11.99 4.02 5.29
CA CYS A 22 -10.58 3.89 4.90
C CYS A 22 -10.06 5.17 4.25
N VAL A 23 -10.79 5.75 3.27
CA VAL A 23 -10.38 6.98 2.57
C VAL A 23 -10.28 8.16 3.54
N GLY A 24 -11.25 8.32 4.42
CA GLY A 24 -11.26 9.37 5.44
C GLY A 24 -10.23 9.20 6.56
N GLY A 25 -9.54 8.04 6.63
CA GLY A 25 -8.58 7.76 7.69
C GLY A 25 -9.24 7.65 9.07
N VAL A 26 -10.46 7.10 9.10
CA VAL A 26 -11.19 6.91 10.35
C VAL A 26 -10.69 5.62 11.02
N GLU A 27 -9.94 5.79 12.08
CA GLU A 27 -9.14 4.74 12.72
C GLU A 27 -9.96 3.58 13.26
N SER A 28 -11.09 3.84 13.90
CA SER A 28 -11.88 2.83 14.58
C SER A 28 -13.33 2.74 14.10
N MET A 29 -13.99 1.62 14.39
CA MET A 29 -15.41 1.48 14.12
C MET A 29 -16.27 2.42 14.98
N LEU A 30 -15.83 2.72 16.21
CA LEU A 30 -16.50 3.72 17.05
C LEU A 30 -16.38 5.13 16.43
N ALA A 31 -15.20 5.51 15.99
CA ALA A 31 -15.00 6.79 15.30
C ALA A 31 -15.81 6.89 13.99
N THR A 32 -16.09 5.77 13.32
CA THR A 32 -17.00 5.73 12.16
C THR A 32 -18.37 6.29 12.51
N ARG A 33 -18.88 5.96 13.70
CA ARG A 33 -20.16 6.52 14.19
C ARG A 33 -20.07 8.04 14.35
N GLU A 34 -19.00 8.51 14.99
CA GLU A 34 -18.87 9.92 15.36
C GLU A 34 -18.58 10.82 14.17
N VAL A 35 -17.88 10.31 13.17
CA VAL A 35 -17.41 11.10 12.02
C VAL A 35 -18.29 10.92 10.79
N LEU A 36 -18.67 9.67 10.45
CA LEU A 36 -19.37 9.40 9.19
C LEU A 36 -20.89 9.26 9.37
N LEU A 37 -21.34 8.58 10.44
CA LEU A 37 -22.77 8.32 10.62
C LEU A 37 -23.55 9.50 11.22
N THR A 38 -22.86 10.56 11.62
CA THR A 38 -23.46 11.82 12.08
C THR A 38 -23.55 12.86 10.95
N ASP A 39 -22.88 12.63 9.82
CA ASP A 39 -22.92 13.52 8.67
C ASP A 39 -24.06 13.09 7.72
N GLU A 40 -25.18 13.79 7.80
CA GLU A 40 -26.38 13.51 6.99
C GLU A 40 -26.12 13.65 5.49
N ALA A 41 -25.30 14.62 5.08
CA ALA A 41 -24.96 14.84 3.68
C ALA A 41 -24.13 13.69 3.13
N LEU A 42 -23.11 13.24 3.89
CA LEU A 42 -22.29 12.10 3.54
C LEU A 42 -23.12 10.81 3.48
N MET A 43 -23.99 10.56 4.47
CA MET A 43 -24.86 9.39 4.46
C MET A 43 -25.76 9.39 3.21
N SER A 44 -26.30 10.52 2.84
CA SER A 44 -27.11 10.66 1.62
C SER A 44 -26.31 10.36 0.35
N LEU A 45 -25.06 10.85 0.27
CA LEU A 45 -24.13 10.51 -0.83
C LEU A 45 -23.80 9.01 -0.91
N LEU A 46 -23.74 8.34 0.25
CA LEU A 46 -23.52 6.89 0.32
C LEU A 46 -24.81 6.08 0.03
N GLY A 47 -25.87 6.73 -0.40
CA GLY A 47 -27.12 6.10 -0.80
C GLY A 47 -28.08 5.77 0.34
N PHE A 48 -27.88 6.35 1.53
CA PHE A 48 -28.86 6.25 2.61
C PHE A 48 -30.05 7.14 2.29
N ASN A 49 -31.25 6.59 2.41
CA ASN A 49 -32.46 7.37 2.17
C ASN A 49 -32.81 8.26 3.39
N ALA A 50 -33.70 9.24 3.18
CA ALA A 50 -34.06 10.21 4.21
C ALA A 50 -34.63 9.57 5.51
N ALA A 51 -35.25 8.41 5.45
CA ALA A 51 -35.72 7.70 6.64
C ALA A 51 -34.55 7.10 7.41
N GLN A 52 -33.59 6.47 6.70
CA GLN A 52 -32.39 5.91 7.31
C GLN A 52 -31.51 7.01 7.94
N VAL A 53 -31.35 8.14 7.28
CA VAL A 53 -30.60 9.31 7.79
C VAL A 53 -31.26 9.84 9.07
N ARG A 54 -32.58 10.04 9.07
CA ARG A 54 -33.33 10.51 10.25
C ARG A 54 -33.30 9.52 11.42
N GLN A 55 -33.18 8.22 11.17
CA GLN A 55 -33.05 7.23 12.23
C GLN A 55 -31.71 7.32 12.96
N GLY A 56 -30.69 7.87 12.30
CA GLY A 56 -29.37 8.08 12.87
C GLY A 56 -28.61 6.79 13.21
N SER A 57 -27.70 6.88 14.15
CA SER A 57 -26.88 5.75 14.64
C SER A 57 -27.19 5.41 16.10
N THR A 58 -27.07 4.11 16.47
CA THR A 58 -27.20 3.65 17.85
C THR A 58 -25.87 3.27 18.48
N ASP A 59 -25.88 3.27 19.82
CA ASP A 59 -24.76 2.75 20.60
C ASP A 59 -24.75 1.22 20.62
N ARG A 60 -23.54 0.69 20.85
CA ARG A 60 -23.31 -0.73 21.14
C ARG A 60 -24.07 -1.15 22.39
N GLY A 61 -24.66 -2.33 22.34
CA GLY A 61 -25.23 -2.98 23.52
C GLY A 61 -26.65 -2.56 23.90
N LEU A 62 -27.28 -1.69 23.13
CA LEU A 62 -28.71 -1.44 23.31
C LEU A 62 -29.50 -2.71 22.93
N SER A 63 -30.04 -3.41 23.95
CA SER A 63 -30.85 -4.60 23.73
C SER A 63 -32.11 -4.22 22.95
N ARG A 64 -32.39 -4.91 21.84
CA ARG A 64 -33.64 -4.74 21.08
C ARG A 64 -34.89 -4.92 21.94
N ARG A 65 -34.79 -5.64 23.09
CA ARG A 65 -35.90 -5.89 24.01
C ARG A 65 -36.18 -4.72 24.96
N THR A 66 -35.13 -3.94 25.29
CA THR A 66 -35.22 -2.84 26.26
C THR A 66 -35.21 -1.47 25.61
N THR A 67 -34.87 -1.37 24.33
CA THR A 67 -34.78 -0.09 23.59
C THR A 67 -36.17 0.29 23.08
N PRO A 68 -36.62 1.54 23.26
CA PRO A 68 -37.85 2.06 22.65
C PRO A 68 -37.90 1.86 21.14
N VAL A 69 -39.08 1.57 20.60
CA VAL A 69 -39.29 1.33 19.15
C VAL A 69 -38.77 2.48 18.29
N ALA A 70 -38.87 3.71 18.76
CA ALA A 70 -38.38 4.90 18.09
C ALA A 70 -36.85 4.92 17.86
N VAL A 71 -36.10 4.14 18.62
CA VAL A 71 -34.61 4.05 18.51
C VAL A 71 -34.16 2.76 17.83
N ARG A 72 -35.10 1.85 17.53
CA ARG A 72 -34.84 0.52 16.94
C ARG A 72 -34.59 0.69 15.46
N GLY A 73 -34.07 1.17 14.83
CA GLY A 73 -33.86 1.22 13.37
C GLY A 73 -32.55 1.89 12.99
N ALA A 74 -31.95 2.52 13.97
CA ALA A 74 -30.72 3.22 13.73
C ALA A 74 -29.58 2.23 13.43
N LEU A 75 -28.71 2.59 12.50
CA LEU A 75 -27.55 1.81 12.13
C LEU A 75 -26.52 1.79 13.26
N CYS A 76 -26.19 0.61 13.76
CA CYS A 76 -25.07 0.45 14.67
C CYS A 76 -23.77 0.25 13.85
N TYR A 77 -22.70 0.90 14.23
CA TYR A 77 -21.40 0.73 13.58
C TYR A 77 -20.89 -0.73 13.60
N GLU A 78 -21.26 -1.51 14.63
CA GLU A 78 -20.97 -2.94 14.66
C GLU A 78 -21.72 -3.73 13.61
N THR A 79 -22.94 -3.32 13.26
CA THR A 79 -23.71 -3.94 12.17
C THR A 79 -22.97 -3.81 10.85
N VAL A 80 -22.27 -2.70 10.62
CA VAL A 80 -21.40 -2.52 9.44
C VAL A 80 -20.28 -3.56 9.45
N ALA A 81 -19.53 -3.64 10.56
CA ALA A 81 -18.46 -4.62 10.72
C ALA A 81 -18.98 -6.07 10.58
N ASP A 82 -20.11 -6.41 11.22
CA ASP A 82 -20.70 -7.75 11.16
C ASP A 82 -21.15 -8.16 9.75
N ASN A 83 -21.56 -7.22 8.93
CA ASN A 83 -21.93 -7.54 7.55
C ASN A 83 -20.70 -7.62 6.62
N ILE A 84 -19.71 -6.77 6.81
CA ILE A 84 -18.48 -6.82 6.02
C ILE A 84 -17.69 -8.11 6.27
N VAL A 85 -17.60 -8.61 7.50
CA VAL A 85 -16.90 -9.86 7.81
C VAL A 85 -17.58 -11.10 7.23
N LYS A 86 -18.85 -11.01 6.83
CA LYS A 86 -19.55 -12.10 6.14
C LYS A 86 -19.14 -12.23 4.66
N VAL A 87 -18.44 -11.25 4.13
CA VAL A 87 -17.89 -11.33 2.77
C VAL A 87 -16.74 -12.32 2.78
N GLY A 88 -16.91 -13.41 2.04
CA GLY A 88 -15.87 -14.43 1.95
C GLY A 88 -14.61 -13.94 1.21
N PRO A 89 -13.51 -14.71 1.28
CA PRO A 89 -12.24 -14.32 0.69
C PRO A 89 -12.30 -14.13 -0.84
N ALA A 90 -13.05 -14.98 -1.56
CA ALA A 90 -13.12 -14.89 -3.01
C ALA A 90 -13.81 -13.60 -3.53
N PRO A 91 -14.96 -13.15 -3.00
CA PRO A 91 -15.53 -11.84 -3.36
C PRO A 91 -14.63 -10.65 -3.02
N LEU A 92 -13.93 -10.69 -1.88
CA LEU A 92 -12.97 -9.64 -1.50
C LEU A 92 -11.81 -9.56 -2.50
N ALA A 93 -11.22 -10.70 -2.85
CA ALA A 93 -10.18 -10.77 -3.87
C ALA A 93 -10.70 -10.31 -5.24
N ALA A 94 -11.91 -10.70 -5.62
CA ALA A 94 -12.54 -10.26 -6.87
C ALA A 94 -12.76 -8.75 -6.91
N MET A 95 -13.17 -8.14 -5.80
CA MET A 95 -13.31 -6.68 -5.66
C MET A 95 -11.98 -5.98 -5.88
N PHE A 96 -10.92 -6.42 -5.20
CA PHE A 96 -9.58 -5.85 -5.36
C PHE A 96 -9.07 -6.01 -6.79
N ASN A 97 -9.08 -7.22 -7.32
CA ASN A 97 -8.61 -7.51 -8.67
C ASN A 97 -9.42 -6.73 -9.75
N GLY A 98 -10.72 -6.55 -9.51
CA GLY A 98 -11.60 -5.73 -10.36
C GLY A 98 -11.21 -4.26 -10.36
N ALA A 99 -10.88 -3.71 -9.19
CA ALA A 99 -10.40 -2.33 -9.07
C ALA A 99 -9.08 -2.13 -9.82
N ILE A 100 -8.11 -3.04 -9.67
CA ILE A 100 -6.82 -2.95 -10.39
C ILE A 100 -7.01 -3.06 -11.90
N ARG A 101 -7.85 -3.98 -12.38
CA ARG A 101 -8.17 -4.07 -13.82
C ARG A 101 -8.84 -2.79 -14.35
N CYS A 102 -9.69 -2.16 -13.55
CA CYS A 102 -10.29 -0.88 -13.91
C CYS A 102 -9.22 0.22 -14.05
N LEU A 103 -8.27 0.29 -13.12
CA LEU A 103 -7.15 1.22 -13.19
C LEU A 103 -6.23 0.94 -14.40
N ALA A 104 -5.97 -0.34 -14.70
CA ALA A 104 -5.20 -0.72 -15.88
C ALA A 104 -5.89 -0.27 -17.18
N LYS A 105 -7.20 -0.48 -17.27
CA LYS A 105 -8.02 -0.01 -18.40
C LYS A 105 -8.00 1.52 -18.55
N GLN A 106 -7.87 2.24 -17.46
CA GLN A 106 -7.77 3.72 -17.46
C GLN A 106 -6.37 4.24 -17.77
N GLY A 107 -5.40 3.36 -18.04
CA GLY A 107 -4.03 3.76 -18.40
C GLY A 107 -3.18 4.27 -17.22
N VAL A 108 -3.51 3.85 -15.99
CA VAL A 108 -2.74 4.24 -14.79
C VAL A 108 -1.33 3.66 -14.83
N PHE A 109 -1.15 2.49 -15.45
CA PHE A 109 0.14 1.79 -15.52
C PHE A 109 0.83 2.03 -16.86
N PRO A 110 2.18 2.15 -16.86
CA PRO A 110 2.94 2.20 -18.11
C PRO A 110 2.85 0.87 -18.86
N PRO A 111 3.10 0.84 -20.19
CA PRO A 111 3.02 -0.40 -20.98
C PRO A 111 3.95 -1.52 -20.50
N GLN A 112 5.07 -1.15 -19.89
CA GLN A 112 6.01 -2.07 -19.23
C GLN A 112 6.15 -1.67 -17.77
N ILE A 113 5.95 -2.62 -16.88
CA ILE A 113 5.96 -2.41 -15.43
C ILE A 113 7.11 -3.21 -14.82
N ASP A 114 7.92 -2.54 -14.02
CA ASP A 114 8.87 -3.17 -13.11
C ASP A 114 8.22 -3.26 -11.75
N VAL A 115 8.13 -4.45 -11.17
CA VAL A 115 7.40 -4.64 -9.92
C VAL A 115 8.32 -5.11 -8.81
N SER A 116 7.94 -4.77 -7.58
CA SER A 116 8.48 -5.37 -6.37
C SER A 116 7.48 -6.35 -5.79
N LEU A 117 7.97 -7.48 -5.25
CA LEU A 117 7.17 -8.43 -4.49
C LEU A 117 7.73 -8.56 -3.10
N ASP A 118 6.87 -8.38 -2.12
CA ASP A 118 7.23 -8.49 -0.70
C ASP A 118 6.08 -9.09 0.10
N ALA A 119 6.37 -9.50 1.33
CA ALA A 119 5.38 -10.02 2.27
C ALA A 119 5.47 -9.25 3.59
N THR A 120 4.38 -8.63 4.00
CA THR A 120 4.29 -7.88 5.25
C THR A 120 3.44 -8.61 6.27
N ASP A 121 3.81 -8.51 7.54
CA ASP A 121 3.04 -9.07 8.63
C ASP A 121 1.89 -8.13 9.01
N ASP A 122 0.72 -8.72 9.26
CA ASP A 122 -0.44 -8.09 9.88
C ASP A 122 -0.64 -8.74 11.24
N GLU A 123 -0.08 -8.08 12.27
CA GLU A 123 0.02 -8.66 13.62
C GLU A 123 -1.33 -8.63 14.34
N ALA A 124 -1.65 -9.73 15.02
CA ALA A 124 -2.87 -9.91 15.79
C ALA A 124 -2.56 -10.40 17.20
N THR A 125 -3.59 -10.48 18.05
CA THR A 125 -3.47 -11.08 19.38
C THR A 125 -3.93 -12.55 19.38
N PRO A 126 -3.50 -13.37 20.34
CA PRO A 126 -3.93 -14.77 20.44
C PRO A 126 -5.45 -14.95 20.60
N THR A 127 -6.18 -13.86 20.91
CA THR A 127 -7.64 -13.88 21.18
C THR A 127 -8.48 -13.76 19.91
N TYR A 128 -7.85 -13.63 18.73
CA TYR A 128 -8.60 -13.59 17.49
C TYR A 128 -9.28 -14.92 17.18
N GLN A 129 -10.41 -14.85 16.51
CA GLN A 129 -11.14 -16.03 16.04
C GLN A 129 -10.69 -16.33 14.61
N THR A 130 -10.29 -17.58 14.36
CA THR A 130 -9.98 -18.05 13.00
C THR A 130 -11.24 -18.62 12.34
N ASP A 131 -11.31 -18.56 11.02
CA ASP A 131 -12.44 -19.08 10.25
C ASP A 131 -12.60 -20.60 10.44
N ALA A 132 -11.50 -21.31 10.68
CA ALA A 132 -11.50 -22.75 10.97
C ALA A 132 -11.74 -23.10 12.45
N GLY A 133 -11.90 -22.10 13.33
CA GLY A 133 -12.05 -22.33 14.78
C GLY A 133 -10.78 -22.83 15.49
N GLY A 134 -9.62 -22.79 14.80
CA GLY A 134 -8.32 -23.17 15.33
C GLY A 134 -7.58 -22.00 16.00
N PRO A 135 -6.35 -22.24 16.51
CA PRO A 135 -5.52 -21.20 17.07
C PRO A 135 -5.04 -20.23 15.99
N VAL A 136 -4.82 -18.97 16.38
CA VAL A 136 -4.24 -17.95 15.49
C VAL A 136 -2.86 -18.42 15.00
N PRO A 137 -2.58 -18.31 13.70
CA PRO A 137 -1.27 -18.61 13.17
C PRO A 137 -0.17 -17.82 13.91
N ARG A 138 0.96 -18.46 14.19
CA ARG A 138 2.05 -17.84 14.94
C ARG A 138 3.41 -18.25 14.45
N VAL A 139 4.39 -17.38 14.63
CA VAL A 139 5.81 -17.65 14.35
C VAL A 139 6.66 -17.11 15.49
N THR A 140 7.70 -17.85 15.89
CA THR A 140 8.70 -17.37 16.85
C THR A 140 9.92 -16.91 16.09
N ARG A 141 10.30 -15.65 16.27
CA ARG A 141 11.47 -15.05 15.61
C ARG A 141 12.29 -14.22 16.59
N GLU A 142 13.55 -14.00 16.25
CA GLU A 142 14.41 -13.09 16.99
C GLU A 142 14.16 -11.65 16.53
N LYS A 143 13.59 -10.83 17.41
CA LYS A 143 13.49 -9.38 17.20
C LYS A 143 14.58 -8.68 18.04
N ARG A 144 15.22 -7.68 17.47
CA ARG A 144 15.95 -6.70 18.30
C ARG A 144 14.93 -5.78 18.93
N PRO A 145 14.96 -5.56 20.25
CA PRO A 145 14.21 -4.49 20.87
C PRO A 145 14.61 -3.16 20.23
N ASP A 146 13.71 -2.17 20.29
CA ASP A 146 13.81 -0.92 19.55
C ASP A 146 15.26 -0.37 19.47
N VAL A 147 15.82 -0.35 18.26
CA VAL A 147 17.20 0.08 17.97
C VAL A 147 17.41 1.56 18.32
N ARG A 148 16.33 2.37 18.37
CA ARG A 148 16.40 3.78 18.77
C ARG A 148 16.69 3.93 20.26
N ALA A 149 16.19 3.01 21.07
CA ALA A 149 16.39 3.05 22.53
C ALA A 149 17.73 2.44 22.96
N ASN A 150 18.21 1.37 22.29
CA ASN A 150 19.47 0.74 22.65
C ASN A 150 20.08 -0.05 21.48
N ARG A 151 21.13 0.50 20.86
CA ARG A 151 21.90 -0.12 19.75
C ARG A 151 22.57 -1.47 20.11
N HIS A 152 22.74 -1.74 21.40
CA HIS A 152 23.40 -2.95 21.92
C HIS A 152 22.40 -3.97 22.50
N ALA A 153 21.09 -3.72 22.37
CA ALA A 153 20.09 -4.63 22.90
C ALA A 153 20.23 -6.03 22.27
N ARG A 154 20.29 -7.06 23.13
CA ARG A 154 20.32 -8.44 22.68
C ARG A 154 19.03 -8.81 21.94
N LYS A 155 19.17 -9.62 20.91
CA LYS A 155 18.00 -10.19 20.24
C LYS A 155 17.17 -11.00 21.23
N VAL A 156 15.86 -10.79 21.27
CA VAL A 156 14.92 -11.56 22.09
C VAL A 156 14.05 -12.42 21.17
N LYS A 157 13.77 -13.63 21.61
CA LYS A 157 12.78 -14.48 20.93
C LYS A 157 11.39 -13.97 21.26
N VAL A 158 10.65 -13.58 20.25
CA VAL A 158 9.27 -13.07 20.36
C VAL A 158 8.37 -13.97 19.52
N THR A 159 7.26 -14.44 20.13
CA THR A 159 6.20 -15.11 19.37
C THR A 159 5.23 -14.05 18.87
N VAL A 160 5.07 -13.98 17.55
CA VAL A 160 4.17 -13.08 16.86
C VAL A 160 3.00 -13.89 16.34
N PHE A 161 1.78 -13.38 16.50
CA PHE A 161 0.54 -13.96 16.01
C PHE A 161 -0.01 -13.12 14.88
N GLY A 162 -0.71 -13.73 13.94
CA GLY A 162 -1.38 -12.97 12.87
C GLY A 162 -1.31 -13.63 11.51
N TRP A 163 -1.35 -12.79 10.51
CA TRP A 163 -1.34 -13.19 9.11
C TRP A 163 -0.23 -12.46 8.35
N LYS A 164 0.01 -12.93 7.16
CA LYS A 164 1.00 -12.36 6.25
C LYS A 164 0.29 -11.97 4.96
N ILE A 165 0.63 -10.81 4.43
CA ILE A 165 0.06 -10.25 3.20
C ILE A 165 1.19 -10.18 2.18
N TRP A 166 1.10 -10.99 1.12
CA TRP A 166 1.98 -10.90 -0.06
C TRP A 166 1.42 -9.82 -0.98
N ILE A 167 2.28 -8.96 -1.48
CA ILE A 167 1.91 -7.84 -2.33
C ILE A 167 2.85 -7.77 -3.52
N VAL A 168 2.31 -7.66 -4.72
CA VAL A 168 3.02 -7.20 -5.91
C VAL A 168 2.73 -5.73 -6.09
N PHE A 169 3.76 -4.91 -6.13
CA PHE A 169 3.68 -3.46 -6.10
C PHE A 169 4.41 -2.86 -7.29
N ASP A 170 3.80 -1.89 -7.96
CA ASP A 170 4.45 -1.05 -8.96
C ASP A 170 5.04 0.20 -8.29
N PRO A 171 6.38 0.33 -8.20
CA PRO A 171 7.00 1.48 -7.56
C PRO A 171 6.78 2.80 -8.33
N VAL A 172 6.55 2.72 -9.64
CA VAL A 172 6.31 3.91 -10.47
C VAL A 172 4.91 4.47 -10.23
N SER A 173 3.85 3.67 -10.32
CA SER A 173 2.50 4.12 -10.02
C SER A 173 2.19 4.16 -8.52
N LYS A 174 3.07 3.59 -7.68
CA LYS A 174 2.86 3.38 -6.23
C LYS A 174 1.58 2.64 -5.90
N THR A 175 1.24 1.68 -6.75
CA THR A 175 -0.03 0.96 -6.68
C THR A 175 0.20 -0.54 -6.47
N PRO A 176 -0.47 -1.19 -5.50
CA PRO A 176 -0.49 -2.65 -5.38
C PRO A 176 -1.23 -3.26 -6.57
N LEU A 177 -0.62 -4.23 -7.26
CA LEU A 177 -1.20 -4.88 -8.44
C LEU A 177 -1.92 -6.19 -8.11
N ALA A 178 -1.48 -6.89 -7.08
CA ALA A 178 -2.09 -8.10 -6.56
C ALA A 178 -1.73 -8.29 -5.10
N MET A 179 -2.59 -9.00 -4.36
CA MET A 179 -2.31 -9.38 -2.98
C MET A 179 -2.86 -10.77 -2.66
N HIS A 180 -2.26 -11.40 -1.65
CA HIS A 180 -2.73 -12.66 -1.07
C HIS A 180 -2.52 -12.64 0.45
N ILE A 181 -3.39 -13.31 1.20
CA ILE A 181 -3.33 -13.34 2.67
C ILE A 181 -3.33 -14.79 3.14
N ASP A 182 -2.37 -15.14 4.00
CA ASP A 182 -2.29 -16.45 4.65
C ASP A 182 -1.67 -16.32 6.04
N GLY A 183 -1.53 -17.42 6.78
CA GLY A 183 -0.97 -17.41 8.13
C GLY A 183 0.46 -16.87 8.19
N ILE A 184 0.79 -16.15 9.28
CA ILE A 184 2.11 -15.54 9.48
C ILE A 184 3.26 -16.54 9.49
N ASN A 185 2.98 -17.82 9.75
CA ASN A 185 3.95 -18.93 9.76
C ASN A 185 4.24 -19.50 8.37
N VAL A 186 3.52 -19.07 7.33
CA VAL A 186 3.77 -19.51 5.94
C VAL A 186 5.03 -18.84 5.39
N ALA A 187 5.85 -19.62 4.70
CA ALA A 187 7.10 -19.11 4.12
C ALA A 187 6.84 -18.14 2.97
N ASP A 188 7.69 -17.12 2.81
CA ASP A 188 7.50 -16.03 1.84
C ASP A 188 7.41 -16.51 0.40
N ASN A 189 8.18 -17.55 0.04
CA ASN A 189 8.19 -18.12 -1.31
C ASN A 189 6.91 -18.91 -1.69
N THR A 190 6.06 -19.27 -0.71
CA THR A 190 4.91 -20.17 -0.93
C THR A 190 3.91 -19.61 -1.91
N HIS A 191 3.51 -18.34 -1.74
CA HIS A 191 2.49 -17.71 -2.58
C HIS A 191 3.05 -16.75 -3.64
N ALA A 192 4.37 -16.54 -3.64
CA ALA A 192 5.03 -15.54 -4.48
C ALA A 192 4.67 -15.64 -5.97
N TYR A 193 4.75 -16.84 -6.54
CA TYR A 193 4.41 -17.03 -7.96
C TYR A 193 2.92 -16.83 -8.24
N ALA A 194 2.05 -17.32 -7.37
CA ALA A 194 0.60 -17.21 -7.55
C ALA A 194 0.15 -15.74 -7.52
N VAL A 195 0.70 -14.95 -6.59
CA VAL A 195 0.41 -13.51 -6.50
C VAL A 195 0.94 -12.76 -7.71
N LEU A 196 2.14 -13.10 -8.20
CA LEU A 196 2.70 -12.53 -9.41
C LEU A 196 1.87 -12.88 -10.65
N ALA A 197 1.40 -14.13 -10.77
CA ALA A 197 0.51 -14.54 -11.83
C ALA A 197 -0.82 -13.76 -11.80
N GLN A 198 -1.36 -13.52 -10.60
CA GLN A 198 -2.56 -12.69 -10.42
C GLN A 198 -2.30 -11.23 -10.83
N ALA A 199 -1.13 -10.67 -10.50
CA ALA A 199 -0.75 -9.32 -10.93
C ALA A 199 -0.72 -9.20 -12.46
N ARG A 200 -0.13 -10.17 -13.14
CA ARG A 200 -0.14 -10.25 -14.62
C ARG A 200 -1.56 -10.29 -15.16
N ALA A 201 -2.42 -11.15 -14.61
CA ALA A 201 -3.83 -11.26 -15.03
C ALA A 201 -4.62 -9.96 -14.79
N ASN A 202 -4.26 -9.17 -13.76
CA ASN A 202 -4.91 -7.91 -13.48
C ASN A 202 -4.54 -6.79 -14.47
N VAL A 203 -3.37 -6.85 -15.09
CA VAL A 203 -2.91 -5.85 -16.05
C VAL A 203 -2.93 -6.35 -17.49
N GLU A 204 -3.34 -7.59 -17.72
CA GLU A 204 -3.37 -8.24 -19.03
C GLU A 204 -4.14 -7.41 -20.07
N GLY A 205 -3.57 -7.29 -21.26
CA GLY A 205 -4.13 -6.49 -22.36
C GLY A 205 -3.86 -4.98 -22.28
N TYR A 206 -3.32 -4.48 -21.15
CA TYR A 206 -3.03 -3.06 -20.93
C TYR A 206 -1.56 -2.80 -20.63
N ALA A 207 -0.92 -3.69 -19.88
CA ALA A 207 0.49 -3.57 -19.52
C ALA A 207 1.12 -4.97 -19.38
N ARG A 208 2.46 -5.02 -19.40
CA ARG A 208 3.25 -6.24 -19.21
C ARG A 208 4.25 -6.04 -18.07
N ILE A 209 4.31 -6.99 -17.14
CA ILE A 209 5.37 -7.03 -16.13
C ILE A 209 6.67 -7.44 -16.80
N ARG A 210 7.65 -6.53 -16.82
CA ARG A 210 8.96 -6.70 -17.43
C ARG A 210 9.94 -7.34 -16.45
N SER A 211 9.98 -6.86 -15.22
CA SER A 211 10.90 -7.34 -14.20
C SER A 211 10.24 -7.45 -12.83
N VAL A 212 10.86 -8.24 -11.96
CA VAL A 212 10.43 -8.49 -10.59
C VAL A 212 11.62 -8.36 -9.66
N ALA A 213 11.57 -7.41 -8.74
CA ALA A 213 12.53 -7.27 -7.65
C ALA A 213 12.00 -7.96 -6.38
N LEU A 214 12.82 -8.81 -5.77
CA LEU A 214 12.47 -9.67 -4.65
C LEU A 214 13.38 -9.40 -3.45
N ASP A 215 12.91 -9.65 -2.23
CA ASP A 215 13.82 -9.75 -1.08
C ASP A 215 14.49 -11.13 -1.00
N ARG A 216 15.60 -11.19 -0.27
CA ARG A 216 16.34 -12.44 -0.04
C ARG A 216 15.53 -13.55 0.68
N GLY A 217 14.39 -13.23 1.27
CA GLY A 217 13.42 -14.19 1.79
C GLY A 217 12.85 -15.12 0.72
N PHE A 218 12.86 -14.66 -0.55
CA PHE A 218 12.34 -15.39 -1.71
C PHE A 218 13.43 -16.22 -2.44
N LEU A 219 14.64 -16.34 -1.90
CA LEU A 219 15.72 -17.13 -2.49
C LEU A 219 15.36 -18.63 -2.52
N ASP A 220 14.69 -19.04 -3.59
CA ASP A 220 14.35 -20.41 -3.92
C ASP A 220 14.57 -20.65 -5.41
N GLY A 221 15.44 -21.57 -5.75
CA GLY A 221 15.87 -21.80 -7.15
C GLY A 221 14.73 -22.20 -8.08
N LYS A 222 13.73 -22.94 -7.57
CA LYS A 222 12.54 -23.32 -8.37
C LYS A 222 11.64 -22.14 -8.64
N LEU A 223 11.38 -21.32 -7.60
CA LEU A 223 10.60 -20.11 -7.71
C LEU A 223 11.25 -19.15 -8.71
N LEU A 224 12.54 -18.85 -8.53
CA LEU A 224 13.27 -17.93 -9.39
C LEU A 224 13.34 -18.41 -10.84
N SER A 225 13.58 -19.71 -11.05
CA SER A 225 13.58 -20.30 -12.40
C SER A 225 12.21 -20.17 -13.09
N ARG A 226 11.13 -20.24 -12.31
CA ARG A 226 9.77 -20.10 -12.82
C ARG A 226 9.42 -18.65 -13.17
N ILE A 227 9.83 -17.70 -12.34
CA ILE A 227 9.62 -16.26 -12.61
C ILE A 227 10.44 -15.81 -13.81
N ASP A 228 11.71 -16.25 -13.88
CA ASP A 228 12.66 -15.90 -14.95
C ASP A 228 12.25 -16.40 -16.35
N ALA A 229 11.43 -17.43 -16.42
CA ALA A 229 10.83 -17.86 -17.69
C ALA A 229 9.87 -16.81 -18.30
N GLU A 230 9.44 -15.82 -17.50
CA GLU A 230 8.38 -14.87 -17.87
C GLU A 230 8.76 -13.39 -17.65
N ALA A 231 9.74 -13.12 -16.77
CA ALA A 231 10.18 -11.77 -16.42
C ALA A 231 11.64 -11.76 -15.94
N ILE A 232 12.32 -10.64 -16.09
CA ILE A 232 13.64 -10.40 -15.49
C ILE A 232 13.51 -10.48 -13.96
N VAL A 233 14.48 -11.11 -13.30
CA VAL A 233 14.48 -11.25 -11.83
C VAL A 233 15.66 -10.48 -11.25
N TYR A 234 15.42 -9.73 -10.18
CA TYR A 234 16.43 -9.10 -9.33
C TYR A 234 16.25 -9.59 -7.90
N ILE A 235 17.34 -10.11 -7.28
CA ILE A 235 17.28 -10.65 -5.92
C ILE A 235 18.61 -10.50 -5.21
N PRO A 236 18.66 -9.99 -3.95
CA PRO A 236 19.90 -9.94 -3.19
C PRO A 236 20.31 -11.34 -2.72
N ALA A 237 21.56 -11.67 -2.92
CA ALA A 237 22.15 -12.93 -2.46
C ALA A 237 22.41 -12.91 -0.95
N LYS A 238 22.44 -14.10 -0.32
CA LYS A 238 22.89 -14.25 1.07
C LYS A 238 24.40 -14.22 1.13
N SER A 239 24.95 -13.71 2.23
CA SER A 239 26.40 -13.55 2.44
C SER A 239 27.19 -14.87 2.48
N ASP A 240 26.52 -15.97 2.83
CA ASP A 240 27.09 -17.33 2.96
C ASP A 240 27.05 -18.14 1.66
N MET A 241 26.57 -17.57 0.55
CA MET A 241 26.52 -18.26 -0.74
C MET A 241 27.86 -18.18 -1.47
N THR A 242 28.27 -19.27 -2.11
CA THR A 242 29.50 -19.32 -2.93
C THR A 242 29.54 -18.26 -4.00
N ILE A 243 28.45 -18.09 -4.76
CA ILE A 243 28.34 -17.07 -5.79
C ILE A 243 28.55 -15.64 -5.24
N THR A 244 28.20 -15.40 -3.98
CA THR A 244 28.44 -14.11 -3.31
C THR A 244 29.93 -13.89 -3.05
N ALA A 245 30.64 -14.94 -2.63
CA ALA A 245 32.08 -14.86 -2.41
C ALA A 245 32.83 -14.65 -3.74
N ASP A 246 32.43 -15.36 -4.79
CA ASP A 246 33.01 -15.22 -6.13
C ASP A 246 32.78 -13.83 -6.70
N ALA A 247 31.54 -13.30 -6.59
CA ALA A 247 31.22 -11.97 -7.05
C ALA A 247 32.03 -10.89 -6.32
N ARG A 248 32.21 -11.00 -5.01
CA ARG A 248 33.02 -10.06 -4.22
C ARG A 248 34.50 -10.08 -4.62
N GLU A 249 35.06 -11.27 -4.87
CA GLU A 249 36.45 -11.36 -5.30
C GLU A 249 36.68 -10.73 -6.68
N ILE A 250 35.78 -10.99 -7.63
CA ILE A 250 35.81 -10.37 -8.95
C ILE A 250 35.66 -8.85 -8.83
N ALA A 251 34.74 -8.36 -7.98
CA ALA A 251 34.51 -6.95 -7.78
C ALA A 251 35.74 -6.23 -7.22
N ARG A 252 36.44 -6.81 -6.23
CA ARG A 252 37.70 -6.26 -5.69
C ARG A 252 38.78 -6.15 -6.76
N ARG A 253 38.92 -7.17 -7.60
CA ARG A 253 39.88 -7.14 -8.72
C ARG A 253 39.49 -6.06 -9.75
N ALA A 254 38.22 -5.96 -10.10
CA ALA A 254 37.75 -4.94 -11.04
C ALA A 254 37.97 -3.53 -10.50
N GLN A 255 37.71 -3.28 -9.22
CA GLN A 255 37.97 -2.00 -8.55
C GLN A 255 39.47 -1.64 -8.56
N ALA A 256 40.35 -2.59 -8.21
CA ALA A 256 41.79 -2.37 -8.23
C ALA A 256 42.30 -2.04 -9.64
N LEU A 257 41.84 -2.74 -10.68
CA LEU A 257 42.20 -2.48 -12.07
C LEU A 257 41.65 -1.16 -12.57
N ALA A 258 40.43 -0.81 -12.19
CA ALA A 258 39.80 0.47 -12.56
C ALA A 258 40.62 1.66 -12.02
N GLY A 259 41.18 1.57 -10.81
CA GLY A 259 42.11 2.58 -10.28
C GLY A 259 43.39 2.78 -11.11
N HIS A 260 43.75 1.83 -11.97
CA HIS A 260 44.84 1.92 -12.96
C HIS A 260 44.35 2.12 -14.39
N GLY A 261 43.07 2.40 -14.60
CA GLY A 261 42.50 2.59 -15.93
C GLY A 261 42.40 1.30 -16.76
N GLN A 262 42.47 0.14 -16.14
CA GLN A 262 42.44 -1.17 -16.79
C GLN A 262 41.08 -1.86 -16.63
N PRO A 263 40.43 -2.30 -17.72
CA PRO A 263 39.17 -3.05 -17.62
C PRO A 263 39.42 -4.51 -17.22
N LEU A 264 38.52 -5.11 -16.44
CA LEU A 264 38.45 -6.55 -16.23
C LEU A 264 37.39 -7.16 -17.15
N ALA A 265 37.78 -8.19 -17.93
CA ALA A 265 36.82 -8.86 -18.81
C ALA A 265 35.63 -9.45 -18.01
N GLY A 266 34.41 -9.23 -18.47
CA GLY A 266 33.19 -9.70 -17.82
C GLY A 266 32.76 -8.92 -16.57
N ALA A 267 33.54 -7.89 -16.16
CA ALA A 267 33.19 -7.03 -15.03
C ALA A 267 33.35 -5.55 -15.38
N GLN A 268 32.39 -4.74 -14.97
CA GLN A 268 32.34 -3.31 -15.21
C GLN A 268 32.23 -2.55 -13.90
N TYR A 269 33.26 -1.74 -13.59
CA TYR A 269 33.26 -0.81 -12.47
C TYR A 269 32.58 0.51 -12.90
N ALA A 270 31.71 1.06 -12.08
CA ALA A 270 31.06 2.34 -12.33
C ALA A 270 30.76 3.11 -11.05
N GLU A 271 30.80 4.43 -11.16
CA GLU A 271 30.42 5.36 -10.10
C GLU A 271 29.32 6.31 -10.58
N ARG A 272 28.38 6.62 -9.67
CA ARG A 272 27.33 7.61 -9.88
C ARG A 272 27.33 8.58 -8.69
N VAL A 273 27.38 9.87 -8.98
CA VAL A 273 27.27 10.93 -7.98
C VAL A 273 25.93 11.64 -8.15
N GLU A 274 25.11 11.63 -7.14
CA GLU A 274 23.79 12.27 -7.12
C GLU A 274 23.78 13.42 -6.11
N ARG A 275 23.10 14.51 -6.44
CA ARG A 275 22.89 15.64 -5.53
C ARG A 275 21.46 15.62 -5.01
N VAL A 276 21.31 15.21 -3.75
CA VAL A 276 20.01 15.13 -3.08
C VAL A 276 19.77 16.42 -2.28
N LYS A 277 18.68 17.11 -2.61
CA LYS A 277 18.25 18.28 -1.85
C LYS A 277 17.45 17.84 -0.64
N HIS A 278 17.87 18.27 0.53
CA HIS A 278 17.15 18.06 1.78
C HIS A 278 16.57 19.38 2.27
N SER A 279 15.40 19.30 2.92
CA SER A 279 14.80 20.44 3.62
C SER A 279 14.29 20.01 4.99
N ALA A 280 14.66 20.76 6.02
CA ALA A 280 14.13 20.61 7.37
C ALA A 280 13.72 21.98 7.92
N GLY A 281 12.42 22.27 7.90
CA GLY A 281 11.87 23.57 8.26
C GLY A 281 12.37 24.67 7.31
N LYS A 282 13.13 25.64 7.85
CA LYS A 282 13.72 26.75 7.06
C LYS A 282 15.12 26.45 6.52
N LYS A 283 15.70 25.29 6.83
CA LYS A 283 17.06 24.91 6.38
C LYS A 283 16.94 23.97 5.18
N ALA A 284 17.63 24.30 4.11
CA ALA A 284 17.82 23.44 2.96
C ALA A 284 19.32 23.20 2.77
N TRP A 285 19.71 21.96 2.46
CA TRP A 285 21.09 21.60 2.12
C TRP A 285 21.12 20.59 1.00
N ILE A 286 22.25 20.53 0.32
CA ILE A 286 22.51 19.53 -0.73
C ILE A 286 23.47 18.50 -0.15
N GLU A 287 23.13 17.23 -0.25
CA GLU A 287 23.99 16.10 0.05
C GLU A 287 24.46 15.47 -1.26
N GLU A 288 25.76 15.27 -1.41
CA GLU A 288 26.30 14.47 -2.51
C GLU A 288 26.40 13.01 -2.07
N ARG A 289 25.70 12.15 -2.78
CA ARG A 289 25.68 10.70 -2.57
C ARG A 289 26.46 10.02 -3.68
N THR A 290 27.46 9.26 -3.30
CA THR A 290 28.24 8.47 -4.27
C THR A 290 27.83 7.01 -4.15
N THR A 291 27.40 6.44 -5.26
CA THR A 291 27.14 5.00 -5.39
C THR A 291 28.20 4.40 -6.29
N THR A 292 28.91 3.38 -5.79
CA THR A 292 29.94 2.64 -6.53
C THR A 292 29.52 1.20 -6.68
N VAL A 293 29.47 0.71 -7.89
CA VAL A 293 29.06 -0.65 -8.21
C VAL A 293 30.05 -1.36 -9.12
N VAL A 294 30.06 -2.69 -9.04
CA VAL A 294 30.69 -3.54 -10.05
C VAL A 294 29.64 -4.48 -10.62
N ARG A 295 29.34 -4.34 -11.90
CA ARG A 295 28.49 -5.26 -12.66
C ARG A 295 29.31 -6.40 -13.21
N ILE A 296 28.94 -7.62 -12.88
CA ILE A 296 29.59 -8.85 -13.31
C ILE A 296 28.60 -9.66 -14.14
N ARG A 297 28.99 -10.16 -15.30
CA ARG A 297 28.15 -10.91 -16.20
C ARG A 297 28.49 -12.38 -16.20
N ASP A 298 27.46 -13.19 -16.47
CA ASP A 298 27.59 -14.62 -16.78
C ASP A 298 28.23 -15.43 -15.65
N LEU A 299 27.92 -15.14 -14.38
CA LEU A 299 28.34 -15.94 -13.26
C LEU A 299 27.58 -17.27 -13.23
N PRO A 300 28.26 -18.41 -13.08
CA PRO A 300 27.60 -19.70 -12.97
C PRO A 300 26.84 -19.84 -11.65
N CYS A 301 25.56 -20.16 -11.73
CA CYS A 301 24.68 -20.38 -10.58
C CYS A 301 24.06 -21.79 -10.65
N ASP A 302 24.43 -22.67 -9.74
CA ASP A 302 24.03 -24.07 -9.77
C ASP A 302 22.69 -24.38 -9.10
N TRP A 303 22.23 -23.51 -8.20
CA TRP A 303 21.01 -23.69 -7.44
C TRP A 303 19.77 -23.03 -8.10
N TRP A 304 19.96 -22.11 -9.03
CA TRP A 304 18.85 -21.41 -9.73
C TRP A 304 18.35 -22.27 -10.91
N THR A 305 17.63 -23.31 -10.59
CA THR A 305 17.14 -24.28 -11.57
C THR A 305 15.73 -24.76 -11.25
N ALA A 306 15.00 -25.23 -12.28
CA ALA A 306 13.66 -25.78 -12.12
C ALA A 306 13.59 -27.04 -11.20
N LYS A 307 14.71 -27.72 -11.00
CA LYS A 307 14.79 -28.93 -10.15
C LYS A 307 15.27 -28.67 -8.73
N GLY A 308 15.81 -27.47 -8.46
CA GLY A 308 16.45 -27.12 -7.19
C GLY A 308 17.87 -27.74 -7.05
N SER A 309 18.64 -27.24 -6.07
CA SER A 309 20.09 -27.44 -5.95
C SER A 309 20.54 -28.90 -5.81
N THR A 310 19.86 -29.73 -5.03
CA THR A 310 20.31 -31.06 -4.65
C THR A 310 20.26 -32.13 -5.74
N SER A 311 19.33 -31.96 -6.70
CA SER A 311 19.17 -32.95 -7.79
C SER A 311 19.98 -32.61 -9.04
N ALA A 312 20.36 -31.34 -9.20
CA ALA A 312 21.03 -30.86 -10.38
C ALA A 312 22.55 -31.10 -10.35
N ALA A 313 23.19 -30.87 -9.22
CA ALA A 313 24.64 -30.97 -9.05
C ALA A 313 25.20 -32.36 -9.31
N ASN A 314 24.39 -33.44 -9.15
CA ASN A 314 24.79 -34.83 -9.33
C ASN A 314 24.58 -35.36 -10.78
N SER A 315 24.12 -34.53 -11.72
CA SER A 315 23.88 -34.93 -13.10
C SER A 315 25.12 -34.63 -13.97
N LYS A 316 25.68 -35.62 -14.66
CA LYS A 316 26.76 -35.45 -15.67
C LYS A 316 26.41 -34.47 -16.82
N ARG A 317 25.12 -34.08 -16.97
CA ARG A 317 24.64 -33.15 -18.00
C ARG A 317 24.19 -31.81 -17.41
N PHE A 318 24.45 -31.58 -16.11
CA PHE A 318 24.08 -30.32 -15.47
C PHE A 318 24.91 -29.18 -16.03
N ARG A 319 24.25 -28.15 -16.48
CA ARG A 319 24.86 -26.86 -16.79
C ARG A 319 24.30 -25.82 -15.81
N PRO A 320 25.16 -25.10 -15.08
CA PRO A 320 24.74 -24.04 -14.23
C PRO A 320 24.04 -22.94 -15.07
N LYS A 321 23.02 -22.31 -14.51
CA LYS A 321 22.46 -21.11 -15.10
C LYS A 321 23.48 -19.99 -15.01
N LEU A 322 23.62 -19.19 -16.07
CA LEU A 322 24.39 -17.97 -16.03
C LEU A 322 23.50 -16.85 -15.55
N VAL A 323 23.93 -16.12 -14.53
CA VAL A 323 23.25 -14.93 -13.96
C VAL A 323 24.23 -13.77 -13.90
N ASN A 324 23.73 -12.57 -13.82
CA ASN A 324 24.57 -11.41 -13.56
C ASN A 324 24.59 -11.11 -12.06
N ALA A 325 25.59 -10.34 -11.63
CA ALA A 325 25.68 -9.83 -10.27
C ALA A 325 26.09 -8.36 -10.28
N THR A 326 25.39 -7.55 -9.48
CA THR A 326 25.80 -6.18 -9.15
C THR A 326 26.30 -6.17 -7.71
N VAL A 327 27.59 -5.90 -7.52
CA VAL A 327 28.21 -5.76 -6.20
C VAL A 327 28.24 -4.28 -5.85
N VAL A 328 27.55 -3.90 -4.77
CA VAL A 328 27.51 -2.52 -4.27
C VAL A 328 28.64 -2.33 -3.27
N LEU A 329 29.71 -1.65 -3.68
CA LEU A 329 30.90 -1.39 -2.88
C LEU A 329 30.72 -0.17 -1.97
N ARG A 330 30.03 0.85 -2.48
CA ARG A 330 29.77 2.11 -1.78
C ARG A 330 28.35 2.58 -2.04
N TRP A 331 27.69 3.03 -1.01
CA TRP A 331 26.35 3.57 -1.08
C TRP A 331 26.19 4.69 -0.05
N ASP A 332 25.57 5.81 -0.41
CA ASP A 332 25.39 6.98 0.44
C ASP A 332 26.70 7.54 1.04
N GLY A 333 27.77 7.54 0.25
CA GLY A 333 29.07 8.05 0.67
C GLY A 333 29.88 7.16 1.63
N ALA A 334 29.29 6.07 2.12
CA ALA A 334 29.97 5.14 3.00
C ALA A 334 30.52 3.92 2.24
N GLU A 335 31.81 3.65 2.40
CA GLU A 335 32.37 2.36 1.94
C GLU A 335 31.76 1.21 2.73
N LYS A 336 31.44 0.13 2.03
CA LYS A 336 30.97 -1.09 2.66
C LYS A 336 32.17 -1.98 3.03
N ASP A 337 32.15 -2.51 4.25
CA ASP A 337 33.04 -3.60 4.60
C ASP A 337 32.74 -4.81 3.70
N ALA A 338 33.75 -5.57 3.32
CA ALA A 338 33.61 -6.72 2.41
C ALA A 338 32.53 -7.74 2.87
N GLU A 339 32.30 -7.86 4.18
CA GLU A 339 31.25 -8.71 4.75
C GLU A 339 29.84 -8.11 4.66
N LYS A 340 29.72 -6.81 4.42
CA LYS A 340 28.47 -6.06 4.36
C LYS A 340 28.13 -5.59 2.95
N GLU A 341 28.97 -5.88 1.96
CA GLU A 341 28.70 -5.62 0.56
C GLU A 341 27.40 -6.30 0.14
N ILE A 342 26.54 -5.55 -0.55
CA ILE A 342 25.30 -6.08 -1.11
C ILE A 342 25.61 -6.65 -2.48
N VAL A 343 25.28 -7.92 -2.70
CA VAL A 343 25.39 -8.58 -4.00
C VAL A 343 23.98 -8.86 -4.50
N ILE A 344 23.62 -8.28 -5.63
CA ILE A 344 22.30 -8.40 -6.25
C ILE A 344 22.47 -9.28 -7.49
N LEU A 345 21.82 -10.43 -7.52
CA LEU A 345 21.79 -11.33 -8.66
C LEU A 345 20.62 -10.96 -9.56
N ASP A 346 20.81 -11.09 -10.86
CA ASP A 346 19.75 -10.82 -11.82
C ASP A 346 19.92 -11.59 -13.14
N THR A 347 18.84 -11.55 -13.94
CA THR A 347 18.79 -12.14 -15.29
C THR A 347 18.63 -11.07 -16.38
N ASP A 348 18.94 -9.80 -16.05
CA ASP A 348 18.80 -8.67 -16.95
C ASP A 348 19.88 -8.71 -18.06
N PRO A 349 19.51 -8.77 -19.34
CA PRO A 349 20.47 -8.70 -20.44
C PRO A 349 21.12 -7.33 -20.63
N SER A 350 20.64 -6.29 -19.94
CA SER A 350 21.17 -4.94 -19.99
C SER A 350 22.66 -4.88 -19.65
N THR A 351 23.38 -3.99 -20.33
CA THR A 351 24.78 -3.68 -20.03
C THR A 351 24.94 -2.55 -19.03
N ASP A 352 23.83 -1.95 -18.56
CA ASP A 352 23.89 -0.89 -17.56
C ASP A 352 24.46 -1.41 -16.24
N PRO A 353 25.59 -0.84 -15.74
CA PRO A 353 26.20 -1.28 -14.50
C PRO A 353 25.32 -1.05 -13.26
N PHE A 354 24.39 -0.12 -13.30
CA PHE A 354 23.51 0.22 -12.19
C PHE A 354 22.18 -0.54 -12.19
N ALA A 355 21.84 -1.28 -13.24
CA ALA A 355 20.54 -1.94 -13.38
C ALA A 355 20.13 -2.75 -12.14
N GLY A 356 21.05 -3.55 -11.58
CA GLY A 356 20.77 -4.34 -10.36
C GLY A 356 20.59 -3.47 -9.12
N PHE A 357 21.41 -2.41 -8.99
CA PHE A 357 21.30 -1.47 -7.86
C PHE A 357 19.98 -0.70 -7.89
N ASP A 358 19.62 -0.13 -9.03
CA ASP A 358 18.40 0.66 -9.20
C ASP A 358 17.15 -0.18 -8.91
N ALA A 359 17.09 -1.42 -9.43
CA ALA A 359 15.99 -2.33 -9.14
C ALA A 359 15.90 -2.71 -7.66
N TYR A 360 17.05 -2.84 -6.95
CA TYR A 360 17.09 -3.10 -5.51
C TYR A 360 16.65 -1.87 -4.70
N ASP A 361 17.05 -0.68 -5.10
CA ASP A 361 16.65 0.57 -4.45
C ASP A 361 15.15 0.81 -4.60
N ASP A 362 14.61 0.65 -5.82
CA ASP A 362 13.17 0.72 -6.10
C ASP A 362 12.36 -0.31 -5.28
N ARG A 363 12.91 -1.52 -5.02
CA ARG A 363 12.27 -2.50 -4.13
C ARG A 363 12.01 -1.93 -2.74
N SER A 364 12.92 -1.11 -2.23
CA SER A 364 12.76 -0.50 -0.91
C SER A 364 11.48 0.34 -0.80
N LEU A 365 10.92 0.81 -1.93
CA LEU A 365 9.69 1.58 -1.98
C LEU A 365 8.47 0.76 -1.52
N ILE A 366 8.46 -0.57 -1.73
CA ILE A 366 7.35 -1.39 -1.21
C ILE A 366 7.29 -1.36 0.33
N GLU A 367 8.45 -1.43 1.00
CA GLU A 367 8.52 -1.36 2.46
C GLU A 367 8.20 0.06 2.96
N ASN A 368 8.84 1.07 2.35
CA ASN A 368 8.78 2.46 2.81
C ASN A 368 7.50 3.19 2.39
N THR A 369 6.90 2.84 1.28
CA THR A 369 5.70 3.51 0.75
C THR A 369 4.47 2.63 0.97
N CYS A 370 4.44 1.41 0.40
CA CYS A 370 3.26 0.57 0.45
C CYS A 370 2.97 0.04 1.87
N ASN A 371 3.91 -0.73 2.44
CA ASN A 371 3.68 -1.42 3.71
C ASN A 371 3.59 -0.43 4.88
N ARG A 372 4.49 0.55 4.94
CA ARG A 372 4.47 1.55 6.01
C ARG A 372 3.28 2.48 5.90
N GLU A 373 2.93 2.98 4.71
CA GLU A 373 1.75 3.82 4.52
C GLU A 373 0.46 3.06 4.87
N ALA A 374 0.35 1.76 4.50
CA ALA A 374 -0.79 0.93 4.86
C ALA A 374 -0.98 0.85 6.39
N LYS A 375 0.11 0.66 7.15
CA LYS A 375 0.06 0.54 8.61
C LYS A 375 -0.14 1.88 9.31
N GLU A 376 0.65 2.90 8.95
CA GLU A 376 0.68 4.18 9.66
C GLU A 376 -0.44 5.14 9.24
N SER A 377 -0.84 5.14 7.96
CA SER A 377 -1.76 6.12 7.41
C SER A 377 -3.14 5.55 7.05
N TRP A 378 -3.21 4.26 6.75
CA TRP A 378 -4.47 3.58 6.41
C TRP A 378 -4.96 2.67 7.54
N PHE A 379 -4.23 2.62 8.66
CA PHE A 379 -4.60 1.86 9.85
C PHE A 379 -4.85 0.37 9.57
N LEU A 380 -3.98 -0.26 8.76
CA LEU A 380 -4.10 -1.66 8.36
C LEU A 380 -4.30 -2.61 9.56
N GLU A 381 -3.58 -2.36 10.65
CA GLU A 381 -3.63 -3.19 11.88
C GLU A 381 -4.83 -2.87 12.81
N HIS A 382 -5.72 -1.93 12.43
CA HIS A 382 -6.91 -1.55 13.19
C HIS A 382 -8.16 -2.29 12.70
N HIS A 383 -8.20 -3.58 12.94
CA HIS A 383 -9.23 -4.47 12.43
C HIS A 383 -10.61 -4.16 13.02
N PRO A 384 -11.68 -4.13 12.20
CA PRO A 384 -13.04 -3.84 12.67
C PRO A 384 -13.60 -4.93 13.61
N LYS A 385 -13.07 -6.16 13.52
CA LYS A 385 -13.40 -7.31 14.37
C LYS A 385 -12.13 -8.12 14.65
N ARG A 386 -12.04 -8.68 15.85
CA ARG A 386 -10.95 -9.59 16.25
C ARG A 386 -11.16 -10.99 15.68
N SER A 387 -11.16 -11.08 14.36
CA SER A 387 -11.34 -12.34 13.63
C SER A 387 -10.54 -12.32 12.34
N GLU A 388 -10.21 -13.50 11.82
CA GLU A 388 -9.56 -13.67 10.53
C GLU A 388 -10.36 -13.01 9.39
N ALA A 389 -11.67 -13.25 9.35
CA ALA A 389 -12.56 -12.61 8.38
C ALA A 389 -12.54 -11.08 8.51
N GLY A 390 -12.48 -10.54 9.74
CA GLY A 390 -12.40 -9.10 10.00
C GLY A 390 -11.10 -8.49 9.53
N MET A 391 -9.98 -9.13 9.80
CA MET A 391 -8.66 -8.75 9.33
C MET A 391 -8.61 -8.79 7.79
N ARG A 392 -9.00 -9.92 7.20
CA ARG A 392 -8.97 -10.11 5.75
C ARG A 392 -9.82 -9.07 5.02
N ALA A 393 -11.05 -8.85 5.46
CA ALA A 393 -11.91 -7.84 4.88
C ALA A 393 -11.29 -6.45 4.97
N HIS A 394 -10.77 -6.09 6.14
CA HIS A 394 -10.12 -4.78 6.34
C HIS A 394 -8.92 -4.59 5.44
N ALA A 395 -8.03 -5.56 5.34
CA ALA A 395 -6.85 -5.49 4.46
C ALA A 395 -7.25 -5.26 3.00
N TYR A 396 -8.21 -6.02 2.47
CA TYR A 396 -8.70 -5.82 1.10
C TYR A 396 -9.28 -4.41 0.89
N PHE A 397 -10.07 -3.90 1.81
CA PHE A 397 -10.62 -2.53 1.72
C PHE A 397 -9.52 -1.48 1.78
N VAL A 398 -8.55 -1.63 2.66
CA VAL A 398 -7.39 -0.72 2.76
C VAL A 398 -6.63 -0.68 1.43
N PHE A 399 -6.26 -1.82 0.86
CA PHE A 399 -5.47 -1.86 -0.37
C PHE A 399 -6.27 -1.43 -1.61
N VAL A 400 -7.58 -1.66 -1.67
CA VAL A 400 -8.44 -1.07 -2.70
C VAL A 400 -8.43 0.45 -2.61
N CYS A 401 -8.63 1.00 -1.41
CA CYS A 401 -8.62 2.45 -1.20
C CYS A 401 -7.24 3.06 -1.52
N MET A 402 -6.16 2.41 -1.10
CA MET A 402 -4.79 2.84 -1.45
C MET A 402 -4.61 2.92 -2.97
N ALA A 403 -5.00 1.89 -3.71
CA ALA A 403 -4.87 1.86 -5.15
C ALA A 403 -5.67 2.99 -5.83
N LEU A 404 -6.94 3.13 -5.47
CA LEU A 404 -7.83 4.14 -6.07
C LEU A 404 -7.39 5.57 -5.73
N VAL A 405 -7.07 5.83 -4.46
CA VAL A 405 -6.66 7.18 -4.02
C VAL A 405 -5.29 7.55 -4.57
N THR A 406 -4.35 6.60 -4.66
CA THR A 406 -3.03 6.86 -5.25
C THR A 406 -3.15 7.19 -6.72
N ALA A 407 -3.95 6.42 -7.49
CA ALA A 407 -4.21 6.71 -8.89
C ALA A 407 -4.85 8.11 -9.09
N PHE A 408 -5.85 8.44 -8.27
CA PHE A 408 -6.50 9.76 -8.30
C PHE A 408 -5.53 10.90 -7.98
N ARG A 409 -4.72 10.75 -6.94
CA ARG A 409 -3.70 11.75 -6.56
C ARG A 409 -2.73 12.01 -7.69
N ARG A 410 -2.23 10.95 -8.35
CA ARG A 410 -1.30 11.09 -9.48
C ARG A 410 -1.95 11.78 -10.66
N GLN A 411 -3.19 11.46 -10.98
CA GLN A 411 -3.91 12.14 -12.03
C GLN A 411 -4.07 13.65 -11.74
N GLN A 412 -4.35 14.01 -10.49
CA GLN A 412 -4.40 15.43 -10.09
C GLN A 412 -3.02 16.09 -10.16
N GLN A 413 -1.96 15.42 -9.67
CA GLN A 413 -0.61 15.95 -9.71
C GLN A 413 -0.11 16.18 -11.15
N GLN A 414 -0.40 15.25 -12.06
CA GLN A 414 -0.08 15.44 -13.48
C GLN A 414 -0.78 16.66 -14.09
N ALA A 415 -2.02 16.93 -13.66
CA ALA A 415 -2.74 18.13 -14.06
C ALA A 415 -2.13 19.42 -13.47
N GLU A 416 -1.67 19.36 -12.20
CA GLU A 416 -1.03 20.47 -11.49
C GLU A 416 0.43 20.69 -11.89
N GLU A 417 1.19 19.63 -12.24
CA GLU A 417 2.57 19.71 -12.74
C GLU A 417 2.64 20.36 -14.12
N ALA A 418 1.57 20.31 -14.89
CA ALA A 418 1.41 21.15 -16.07
C ALA A 418 1.36 22.66 -15.70
N GLU A 419 1.07 22.99 -14.45
CA GLU A 419 0.99 24.36 -13.93
C GLU A 419 2.09 24.74 -12.92
N SER A 420 2.65 23.80 -12.16
CA SER A 420 3.71 24.09 -11.17
C SER A 420 4.50 22.84 -10.71
N ARG A 421 5.81 23.01 -10.48
CA ARG A 421 6.72 21.96 -9.96
C ARG A 421 6.34 21.58 -8.51
N GLY A 422 5.47 20.60 -8.30
CA GLY A 422 5.03 20.12 -7.00
C GLY A 422 5.80 18.88 -6.51
N GLU A 423 6.26 18.88 -5.25
CA GLU A 423 6.76 17.69 -4.57
C GLU A 423 5.60 16.71 -4.27
N GLU A 424 5.84 15.42 -4.43
CA GLU A 424 4.86 14.39 -4.14
C GLU A 424 4.46 14.41 -2.65
N THR A 425 3.16 14.43 -2.41
CA THR A 425 2.58 14.61 -1.06
C THR A 425 2.11 13.27 -0.49
N GLY A 426 2.61 12.85 0.67
CA GLY A 426 2.13 11.67 1.40
C GLY A 426 0.64 11.76 1.75
N ILE A 427 -0.04 10.59 1.91
CA ILE A 427 -1.50 10.53 2.10
C ILE A 427 -2.03 11.38 3.26
N SER A 428 -1.32 11.42 4.40
CA SER A 428 -1.75 12.21 5.55
C SER A 428 -1.71 13.71 5.29
N ARG A 429 -0.73 14.19 4.49
CA ARG A 429 -0.66 15.59 4.06
C ARG A 429 -1.74 15.88 3.01
N TYR A 430 -1.96 14.94 2.07
CA TYR A 430 -3.01 15.05 1.06
C TYR A 430 -4.40 15.15 1.69
N ARG A 431 -4.74 14.30 2.68
CA ARG A 431 -6.00 14.40 3.43
C ARG A 431 -6.17 15.76 4.08
N ARG A 432 -5.12 16.29 4.74
CA ARG A 432 -5.16 17.65 5.34
C ARG A 432 -5.34 18.75 4.29
N GLN A 433 -4.74 18.61 3.12
CA GLN A 433 -4.93 19.54 2.01
C GLN A 433 -6.35 19.49 1.48
N LEU A 434 -6.91 18.29 1.28
CA LEU A 434 -8.32 18.13 0.88
C LEU A 434 -9.27 18.69 1.93
N GLU A 435 -9.03 18.42 3.20
CA GLU A 435 -9.81 18.99 4.30
C GLU A 435 -9.76 20.53 4.29
N ALA A 436 -8.56 21.09 4.17
CA ALA A 436 -8.38 22.54 4.08
C ALA A 436 -9.06 23.14 2.84
N ALA A 437 -8.92 22.48 1.66
CA ALA A 437 -9.51 22.93 0.41
C ALA A 437 -11.05 22.81 0.37
N ASN A 438 -11.62 21.97 1.22
CA ASN A 438 -13.07 21.76 1.30
C ASN A 438 -13.71 22.38 2.54
N ARG A 439 -12.92 22.97 3.42
CA ARG A 439 -13.41 23.59 4.68
C ARG A 439 -14.46 24.68 4.44
N ASP A 440 -14.40 25.34 3.30
CA ASP A 440 -15.35 26.40 2.90
C ASP A 440 -16.45 25.90 1.95
N LYS A 441 -16.54 24.57 1.71
CA LYS A 441 -17.52 23.98 0.81
C LYS A 441 -18.68 23.34 1.56
N VAL A 442 -19.86 23.42 0.97
CA VAL A 442 -21.11 22.84 1.48
C VAL A 442 -21.75 22.02 0.37
N ILE A 443 -22.23 20.84 0.73
CA ILE A 443 -23.02 20.01 -0.18
C ILE A 443 -24.49 20.36 0.02
N VAL A 444 -25.14 20.80 -1.03
CA VAL A 444 -26.57 21.15 -1.03
C VAL A 444 -27.32 20.12 -1.85
N PHE A 445 -28.34 19.51 -1.25
CA PHE A 445 -29.26 18.58 -1.92
C PHE A 445 -30.55 19.27 -2.32
N SER A 446 -31.04 18.97 -3.52
CA SER A 446 -32.37 19.39 -4.01
C SER A 446 -33.00 18.20 -4.73
N GLY A 447 -33.89 17.49 -4.06
CA GLY A 447 -34.46 16.24 -4.55
C GLY A 447 -33.36 15.16 -4.75
N GLU A 448 -33.27 14.62 -5.96
CA GLU A 448 -32.24 13.62 -6.33
C GLU A 448 -30.92 14.25 -6.82
N ARG A 449 -30.83 15.56 -6.86
CA ARG A 449 -29.64 16.29 -7.32
C ARG A 449 -28.88 16.86 -6.15
N PHE A 450 -27.57 16.95 -6.29
CA PHE A 450 -26.74 17.68 -5.35
C PHE A 450 -25.75 18.59 -6.08
N GLY A 451 -25.30 19.62 -5.39
CA GLY A 451 -24.22 20.49 -5.83
C GLY A 451 -23.27 20.79 -4.70
N ILE A 452 -22.00 21.01 -5.04
CA ILE A 452 -20.97 21.43 -4.11
C ILE A 452 -20.75 22.91 -4.30
N PHE A 453 -21.01 23.67 -3.24
CA PHE A 453 -20.95 25.14 -3.24
C PHE A 453 -19.94 25.60 -2.19
N ARG A 454 -19.28 26.72 -2.46
CA ARG A 454 -18.54 27.40 -1.40
C ARG A 454 -19.49 28.08 -0.44
N ASN A 455 -19.10 28.25 0.82
CA ASN A 455 -19.94 28.89 1.83
C ASN A 455 -20.53 30.22 1.35
N TYR A 456 -19.73 31.03 0.65
CA TYR A 456 -20.22 32.31 0.11
C TYR A 456 -21.25 32.15 -1.01
N GLU A 457 -21.20 31.09 -1.80
CA GLU A 457 -22.17 30.79 -2.86
C GLU A 457 -23.49 30.36 -2.25
N VAL A 458 -23.47 29.61 -1.15
CA VAL A 458 -24.68 29.27 -0.38
C VAL A 458 -25.32 30.55 0.17
N LEU A 459 -24.52 31.47 0.68
CA LEU A 459 -25.04 32.77 1.14
C LEU A 459 -25.70 33.55 0.02
N LEU A 460 -25.20 33.46 -1.22
CA LEU A 460 -25.85 34.05 -2.39
C LEU A 460 -27.18 33.36 -2.72
N LEU A 461 -27.23 32.04 -2.67
CA LEU A 461 -28.47 31.28 -2.92
C LEU A 461 -29.58 31.65 -1.93
N VAL A 462 -29.25 31.95 -0.68
CA VAL A 462 -30.19 32.40 0.34
C VAL A 462 -30.38 33.94 0.37
N GLY A 463 -29.91 34.65 -0.65
CA GLY A 463 -30.18 36.07 -0.85
C GLY A 463 -29.30 37.07 -0.07
N VAL A 464 -28.16 36.61 0.47
CA VAL A 464 -27.21 37.53 1.15
C VAL A 464 -26.37 38.29 0.13
N SER A 465 -26.46 39.60 0.11
CA SER A 465 -25.75 40.48 -0.82
C SER A 465 -24.22 40.48 -0.59
N VAL A 466 -23.46 40.85 -1.63
CA VAL A 466 -21.98 40.99 -1.54
C VAL A 466 -21.58 42.02 -0.48
N ARG A 467 -22.38 43.07 -0.31
CA ARG A 467 -22.14 44.15 0.66
C ARG A 467 -22.30 43.68 2.11
N GLU A 468 -23.31 42.83 2.36
CA GLU A 468 -23.56 42.22 3.68
C GLU A 468 -22.46 41.20 4.05
N ARG A 469 -21.86 40.55 3.06
CA ARG A 469 -20.72 39.63 3.27
C ARG A 469 -19.41 40.32 3.70
N ALA A 470 -19.23 41.56 3.24
CA ALA A 470 -18.03 42.35 3.58
C ALA A 470 -18.04 42.83 5.04
N VAL A 471 -19.17 42.78 5.74
CA VAL A 471 -19.35 43.22 7.13
C VAL A 471 -19.36 42.03 8.11
N MET A 472 -18.73 40.92 7.77
CA MET A 472 -18.70 39.69 8.61
C MET A 472 -17.88 39.84 9.90
N GLY A 473 -18.40 40.65 10.84
CA GLY A 473 -18.04 40.60 12.25
C GLY A 473 -19.18 40.06 13.13
N GLU A 474 -20.30 39.64 12.51
CA GLU A 474 -21.45 39.10 13.24
C GLU A 474 -21.32 37.59 13.50
N SER A 475 -21.94 37.10 14.58
CA SER A 475 -21.96 35.68 14.88
C SER A 475 -22.63 34.87 13.77
N ALA A 476 -22.18 33.62 13.52
CA ALA A 476 -22.81 32.75 12.53
C ALA A 476 -24.32 32.56 12.77
N GLN A 477 -24.76 32.57 14.04
CA GLN A 477 -26.17 32.47 14.41
C GLN A 477 -26.98 33.71 13.96
N THR A 478 -26.42 34.88 14.06
CA THR A 478 -27.07 36.14 13.61
C THR A 478 -27.21 36.16 12.09
N VAL A 479 -26.17 35.74 11.36
CA VAL A 479 -26.20 35.64 9.89
C VAL A 479 -27.21 34.57 9.44
N LEU A 480 -27.22 33.40 10.07
CA LEU A 480 -28.18 32.32 9.77
C LEU A 480 -29.62 32.73 10.08
N ALA A 481 -29.88 33.43 11.18
CA ALA A 481 -31.19 33.94 11.51
C ALA A 481 -31.68 34.94 10.45
N ARG A 482 -30.81 35.83 9.99
CA ARG A 482 -31.11 36.80 8.91
C ARG A 482 -31.35 36.09 7.56
N CYS A 483 -30.58 35.06 7.23
CA CYS A 483 -30.81 34.26 6.03
C CYS A 483 -32.15 33.54 6.06
N ARG A 484 -32.53 32.93 7.20
CA ARG A 484 -33.84 32.27 7.39
C ARG A 484 -35.01 33.22 7.28
N ALA A 485 -34.89 34.45 7.80
CA ALA A 485 -35.94 35.48 7.70
C ALA A 485 -36.14 35.97 6.26
N ARG A 486 -35.18 35.78 5.36
CA ARG A 486 -35.26 36.24 3.96
C ARG A 486 -35.66 35.13 2.98
N THR A 487 -35.68 33.87 3.40
CA THR A 487 -36.21 32.77 2.57
C THR A 487 -37.72 32.87 2.55
N PRO A 488 -38.36 33.13 1.40
CA PRO A 488 -39.82 33.10 1.34
C PRO A 488 -40.28 31.71 1.71
N ASN A 489 -41.25 31.59 2.61
CA ASN A 489 -41.97 30.36 2.87
C ASN A 489 -42.60 29.92 1.56
N THR A 490 -41.93 29.05 0.80
CA THR A 490 -42.58 28.27 -0.25
C THR A 490 -43.24 27.09 0.45
N SER A 491 -44.44 27.35 0.97
CA SER A 491 -45.41 26.32 1.29
C SER A 491 -45.93 25.64 0.04
#